data_7f13076dfd5805fe41e51ce28d2283d8
#
_entry.id   7f13076dfd5805fe41e51ce28d2283d8
#
_cell.length_a   1.000
_cell.length_b   1.000
_cell.length_c   1.000
_cell.angle_alpha   90.00
_cell.angle_beta   90.00
_cell.angle_gamma   90.00
#
_symmetry.space_group_name_H-M   'P 1'
#
loop_
_entity.id
_entity.type
_entity.pdbx_description
1 polymer ?
#
loop_
_entity_poly.entity_id
_entity_poly.type
_entity_poly.pdbx_seq_one_letter_code
_entity_poly.pdbx_strand_id
1 'polypeptide(L)'
;GKAAEGRPAPERGKRGTSKTGQASNTASNQAIESHEGHDHMAISLQAPDIRELKPRITVFGVGGGGGNAVNNMIESGLLGCEFVVANTDAQALTSSKAERVIQMGLGVTRGLGAVSHPEVGSAAAEEVIDEIRDQLSGDHMCFITAGMGGGTGTGAAPVIARAARDMGILTVGV
;
A
#
# COMPACT_ATOMS: atom_id res chain seq x y z
N GLY A 1 57.14 -15.23 -15.97
CA GLY A 1 57.36 -16.30 -16.98
C GLY A 1 56.06 -16.90 -17.43
N LYS A 2 55.77 -16.75 -18.71
CA LYS A 2 55.08 -17.60 -19.70
C LYS A 2 53.61 -17.96 -19.37
N ALA A 3 52.64 -17.40 -20.08
CA ALA A 3 52.23 -17.73 -21.48
C ALA A 3 51.34 -18.99 -21.50
N ALA A 4 50.13 -18.79 -21.86
CA ALA A 4 49.47 -18.88 -23.15
C ALA A 4 48.64 -20.16 -23.37
N GLU A 5 47.46 -19.91 -23.97
CA GLU A 5 46.77 -20.71 -24.99
C GLU A 5 45.99 -21.95 -24.51
N GLY A 6 44.74 -22.19 -24.90
CA GLY A 6 44.08 -22.04 -26.14
C GLY A 6 42.59 -22.41 -26.06
N ARG A 7 41.83 -21.74 -26.86
CA ARG A 7 40.52 -22.18 -27.37
C ARG A 7 40.68 -23.44 -28.28
N PRO A 8 39.62 -24.21 -28.47
CA PRO A 8 38.68 -23.88 -29.53
C PRO A 8 37.19 -24.27 -29.26
N ALA A 9 36.29 -23.56 -29.87
CA ALA A 9 35.05 -24.06 -30.43
C ALA A 9 35.37 -24.64 -31.84
N PRO A 10 34.46 -25.26 -32.58
CA PRO A 10 33.03 -25.34 -32.60
C PRO A 10 32.49 -26.76 -32.94
N GLU A 11 31.22 -27.02 -33.06
CA GLU A 11 30.60 -27.48 -34.29
C GLU A 11 29.07 -27.61 -34.24
N ARG A 12 28.51 -27.29 -35.39
CA ARG A 12 27.13 -27.36 -35.81
C ARG A 12 26.63 -28.79 -35.97
N GLY A 13 25.41 -29.07 -35.57
CA GLY A 13 24.63 -30.23 -35.97
C GLY A 13 23.20 -29.87 -36.30
N LYS A 14 22.85 -30.06 -37.53
CA LYS A 14 21.67 -29.71 -38.29
C LYS A 14 20.43 -30.52 -37.95
N ARG A 15 19.26 -29.84 -38.06
CA ARG A 15 17.97 -30.28 -38.63
C ARG A 15 17.17 -31.39 -37.94
N GLY A 16 15.97 -30.99 -37.60
CA GLY A 16 14.82 -31.86 -37.44
C GLY A 16 13.54 -31.05 -37.47
N THR A 17 12.96 -30.89 -38.65
CA THR A 17 11.64 -30.37 -38.93
C THR A 17 10.57 -31.31 -38.43
N SER A 18 9.62 -30.84 -37.63
CA SER A 18 8.32 -31.46 -37.58
C SER A 18 7.23 -30.40 -37.39
N LYS A 19 6.41 -30.28 -38.41
CA LYS A 19 5.17 -29.54 -38.49
C LYS A 19 4.08 -30.22 -37.66
N THR A 20 3.16 -29.45 -37.26
CA THR A 20 1.71 -29.69 -36.92
C THR A 20 1.43 -29.19 -35.51
N GLY A 21 0.44 -28.35 -35.23
CA GLY A 21 -0.75 -27.96 -35.90
C GLY A 21 -1.31 -26.75 -35.16
N GLN A 22 -1.64 -25.77 -35.96
CA GLN A 22 -2.51 -24.69 -35.55
C GLN A 22 -3.92 -25.22 -35.33
N ALA A 23 -4.48 -25.03 -34.15
CA ALA A 23 -5.90 -25.09 -33.94
C ALA A 23 -6.39 -23.67 -33.67
N SER A 24 -6.79 -23.03 -34.75
CA SER A 24 -7.57 -21.81 -34.75
C SER A 24 -8.99 -22.13 -34.27
N ASN A 25 -9.34 -21.69 -33.10
CA ASN A 25 -10.73 -21.72 -32.65
C ASN A 25 -11.39 -20.41 -33.03
N THR A 26 -11.83 -20.33 -34.28
CA THR A 26 -12.79 -19.36 -34.77
C THR A 26 -14.18 -19.91 -34.45
N ALA A 27 -14.73 -19.50 -33.33
CA ALA A 27 -16.16 -19.68 -33.09
C ALA A 27 -16.90 -18.61 -33.88
N SER A 28 -17.51 -19.08 -34.95
CA SER A 28 -18.42 -18.37 -35.84
C SER A 28 -19.62 -17.86 -35.06
N ASN A 29 -19.75 -16.54 -35.07
CA ASN A 29 -20.97 -15.81 -34.73
C ASN A 29 -21.98 -16.03 -35.84
N GLN A 30 -22.94 -16.91 -35.69
CA GLN A 30 -24.13 -16.94 -36.54
C GLN A 30 -25.20 -16.05 -35.93
N ALA A 31 -25.46 -14.98 -36.64
CA ALA A 31 -26.60 -14.13 -36.46
C ALA A 31 -27.89 -14.95 -36.59
N ILE A 32 -28.76 -14.86 -35.63
CA ILE A 32 -30.16 -15.24 -35.76
C ILE A 32 -30.94 -13.94 -35.85
N GLU A 33 -31.33 -13.61 -37.05
CA GLU A 33 -32.34 -12.59 -37.34
C GLU A 33 -33.73 -13.14 -37.05
N SER A 34 -34.58 -12.23 -36.58
CA SER A 34 -36.05 -12.17 -36.61
C SER A 34 -36.81 -12.71 -35.39
N HIS A 35 -37.39 -11.84 -34.64
CA HIS A 35 -38.80 -11.46 -34.69
C HIS A 35 -39.14 -10.43 -33.60
N GLU A 36 -39.91 -9.47 -34.07
CA GLU A 36 -40.66 -8.40 -33.46
C GLU A 36 -40.97 -8.43 -31.95
N GLY A 37 -40.69 -7.27 -31.31
CA GLY A 37 -41.63 -6.63 -30.42
C GLY A 37 -41.76 -7.22 -29.01
N HIS A 38 -40.77 -6.98 -28.17
CA HIS A 38 -41.04 -6.71 -26.76
C HIS A 38 -39.83 -5.97 -26.21
N ASP A 39 -40.11 -4.80 -25.68
CA ASP A 39 -39.18 -3.93 -25.02
C ASP A 39 -38.65 -4.65 -23.75
N HIS A 40 -37.70 -5.55 -23.94
CA HIS A 40 -36.97 -6.15 -22.85
C HIS A 40 -35.86 -5.18 -22.48
N MET A 41 -36.08 -4.43 -21.42
CA MET A 41 -34.98 -3.81 -20.69
C MET A 41 -33.93 -4.91 -20.40
N ALA A 42 -32.90 -4.97 -21.22
CA ALA A 42 -31.75 -5.80 -20.97
C ALA A 42 -31.01 -5.18 -19.77
N ILE A 43 -31.24 -5.73 -18.58
CA ILE A 43 -30.42 -5.42 -17.42
C ILE A 43 -29.05 -6.00 -17.70
N SER A 44 -28.13 -5.16 -18.12
CA SER A 44 -26.72 -5.52 -18.23
C SER A 44 -26.16 -5.70 -16.83
N LEU A 45 -26.18 -6.92 -16.34
CA LEU A 45 -25.45 -7.28 -15.12
C LEU A 45 -23.97 -7.37 -15.49
N GLN A 46 -23.26 -6.26 -15.37
CA GLN A 46 -21.81 -6.31 -15.33
C GLN A 46 -21.40 -7.00 -14.02
N ALA A 47 -20.76 -8.16 -14.15
CA ALA A 47 -20.12 -8.77 -13.00
C ALA A 47 -19.06 -7.77 -12.48
N PRO A 48 -19.06 -7.42 -11.19
CA PRO A 48 -18.05 -6.52 -10.64
C PRO A 48 -16.67 -7.12 -10.86
N ASP A 49 -15.71 -6.30 -11.28
CA ASP A 49 -14.33 -6.74 -11.41
C ASP A 49 -13.83 -7.18 -10.02
N ILE A 50 -13.46 -8.45 -9.90
CA ILE A 50 -12.99 -9.04 -8.65
C ILE A 50 -11.76 -8.27 -8.10
N ARG A 51 -11.06 -7.52 -8.95
CA ARG A 51 -9.94 -6.66 -8.55
C ARG A 51 -10.40 -5.44 -7.74
N GLU A 52 -11.61 -4.95 -7.95
CA GLU A 52 -12.19 -3.85 -7.17
C GLU A 52 -12.69 -4.28 -5.79
N LEU A 53 -12.79 -5.60 -5.54
CA LEU A 53 -13.26 -6.16 -4.26
C LEU A 53 -12.14 -6.37 -3.23
N LYS A 54 -10.87 -6.08 -3.57
CA LYS A 54 -9.79 -6.13 -2.58
C LYS A 54 -9.91 -4.94 -1.64
N PRO A 55 -10.09 -5.18 -0.33
CA PRO A 55 -10.08 -4.09 0.64
C PRO A 55 -8.69 -3.43 0.66
N ARG A 56 -8.67 -2.10 0.62
CA ARG A 56 -7.46 -1.33 0.86
C ARG A 56 -7.31 -1.16 2.35
N ILE A 57 -6.20 -1.66 2.87
CA ILE A 57 -5.88 -1.65 4.30
C ILE A 57 -4.57 -0.90 4.48
N THR A 58 -4.58 0.10 5.33
CA THR A 58 -3.37 0.81 5.73
C THR A 58 -3.04 0.53 7.19
N VAL A 59 -1.78 0.24 7.46
CA VAL A 59 -1.21 0.20 8.81
C VAL A 59 -0.46 1.51 9.03
N PHE A 60 -0.93 2.29 9.98
CA PHE A 60 -0.40 3.60 10.31
C PHE A 60 0.40 3.53 11.61
N GLY A 61 1.71 3.61 11.52
CA GLY A 61 2.60 3.63 12.67
C GLY A 61 2.83 5.04 13.17
N VAL A 62 2.56 5.30 14.44
CA VAL A 62 2.59 6.64 15.02
C VAL A 62 3.63 6.73 16.15
N GLY A 63 4.57 7.64 16.00
CA GLY A 63 5.66 7.84 16.92
C GLY A 63 6.70 6.70 16.89
N GLY A 64 7.63 6.70 17.83
CA GLY A 64 8.73 5.72 17.86
C GLY A 64 8.25 4.28 17.99
N GLY A 65 7.33 4.00 18.90
CA GLY A 65 6.78 2.66 19.09
C GLY A 65 6.03 2.15 17.87
N GLY A 66 5.17 2.99 17.28
CA GLY A 66 4.43 2.64 16.06
C GLY A 66 5.34 2.44 14.85
N GLY A 67 6.36 3.28 14.69
CA GLY A 67 7.36 3.13 13.64
C GLY A 67 8.15 1.82 13.74
N ASN A 68 8.56 1.45 14.95
CA ASN A 68 9.23 0.16 15.19
C ASN A 68 8.31 -1.03 14.90
N ALA A 69 7.04 -0.95 15.29
CA ALA A 69 6.07 -2.01 14.99
C ALA A 69 5.90 -2.19 13.49
N VAL A 70 5.77 -1.11 12.72
CA VAL A 70 5.68 -1.14 11.26
C VAL A 70 6.95 -1.73 10.64
N ASN A 71 8.13 -1.33 11.07
CA ASN A 71 9.38 -1.90 10.58
C ASN A 71 9.42 -3.43 10.79
N ASN A 72 9.01 -3.92 11.96
CA ASN A 72 8.94 -5.34 12.23
C ASN A 72 7.93 -6.08 11.35
N MET A 73 6.77 -5.49 11.08
CA MET A 73 5.77 -6.06 10.17
C MET A 73 6.31 -6.20 8.74
N ILE A 74 7.01 -5.18 8.25
CA ILE A 74 7.64 -5.19 6.92
C ILE A 74 8.74 -6.25 6.86
N GLU A 75 9.61 -6.30 7.85
CA GLU A 75 10.68 -7.32 7.95
C GLU A 75 10.16 -8.75 8.01
N SER A 76 9.00 -8.92 8.64
CA SER A 76 8.32 -10.23 8.73
C SER A 76 7.63 -10.62 7.42
N GLY A 77 7.64 -9.77 6.41
CA GLY A 77 7.04 -10.05 5.10
C GLY A 77 5.52 -9.97 5.08
N LEU A 78 4.91 -9.17 5.97
CA LEU A 78 3.47 -8.96 5.96
C LEU A 78 3.03 -8.30 4.65
N LEU A 79 2.11 -8.93 3.92
CA LEU A 79 1.58 -8.51 2.64
C LEU A 79 0.09 -8.17 2.74
N GLY A 80 -0.43 -7.47 1.73
CA GLY A 80 -1.85 -7.15 1.61
C GLY A 80 -2.29 -5.88 2.31
N CYS A 81 -1.35 -5.10 2.83
CA CYS A 81 -1.60 -3.78 3.39
C CYS A 81 -0.51 -2.80 2.97
N GLU A 82 -0.82 -1.52 3.05
CA GLU A 82 0.13 -0.42 2.86
C GLU A 82 0.61 0.08 4.22
N PHE A 83 1.84 0.58 4.27
CA PHE A 83 2.44 1.07 5.52
C PHE A 83 2.73 2.56 5.42
N VAL A 84 2.28 3.29 6.43
CA VAL A 84 2.57 4.71 6.62
C VAL A 84 3.14 4.91 8.01
N VAL A 85 4.19 5.69 8.15
CA VAL A 85 4.77 6.04 9.45
C VAL A 85 4.75 7.54 9.63
N ALA A 86 4.23 7.99 10.75
CA ALA A 86 4.22 9.40 11.14
C ALA A 86 4.98 9.60 12.44
N ASN A 87 5.89 10.57 12.47
CA ASN A 87 6.66 10.90 13.66
C ASN A 87 7.02 12.38 13.69
N THR A 88 7.26 12.89 14.89
CA THR A 88 7.83 14.22 15.14
C THR A 88 9.36 14.21 15.14
N ASP A 89 9.97 13.03 15.26
CA ASP A 89 11.41 12.83 15.22
C ASP A 89 11.85 12.51 13.77
N ALA A 90 12.58 13.44 13.16
CA ALA A 90 13.09 13.29 11.81
C ALA A 90 14.07 12.12 11.65
N GLN A 91 14.89 11.85 12.67
CA GLN A 91 15.86 10.75 12.63
C GLN A 91 15.16 9.38 12.62
N ALA A 92 14.09 9.23 13.39
CA ALA A 92 13.30 8.00 13.40
C ALA A 92 12.68 7.73 12.03
N LEU A 93 12.27 8.76 11.29
CA LEU A 93 11.73 8.63 9.94
C LEU A 93 12.77 8.19 8.91
N THR A 94 14.02 8.61 9.04
CA THR A 94 15.09 8.18 8.11
C THR A 94 15.43 6.70 8.22
N SER A 95 15.17 6.09 9.36
CA SER A 95 15.34 4.65 9.59
C SER A 95 14.07 3.82 9.33
N SER A 96 12.99 4.45 8.93
CA SER A 96 11.73 3.76 8.61
C SER A 96 11.87 2.93 7.34
N LYS A 97 11.29 1.72 7.37
CA LYS A 97 11.16 0.83 6.21
C LYS A 97 9.84 1.02 5.45
N ALA A 98 8.94 1.84 5.97
CA ALA A 98 7.71 2.19 5.29
C ALA A 98 7.98 2.99 4.01
N GLU A 99 7.22 2.72 2.96
CA GLU A 99 7.33 3.47 1.69
C GLU A 99 6.85 4.91 1.85
N ARG A 100 5.93 5.14 2.78
CA ARG A 100 5.35 6.47 3.04
C ARG A 100 5.64 6.89 4.46
N VAL A 101 6.21 8.08 4.60
CA VAL A 101 6.53 8.69 5.89
C VAL A 101 5.96 10.11 5.94
N ILE A 102 5.47 10.50 7.11
CA ILE A 102 4.95 11.83 7.38
C ILE A 102 5.73 12.41 8.55
N GLN A 103 6.39 13.53 8.33
CA GLN A 103 6.99 14.29 9.42
C GLN A 103 5.95 15.23 10.01
N MET A 104 5.61 15.04 11.27
CA MET A 104 4.66 15.87 12.01
C MET A 104 5.37 16.95 12.81
N GLY A 105 4.68 18.05 13.03
CA GLY A 105 5.07 19.05 14.03
C GLY A 105 6.36 19.80 13.74
N LEU A 106 6.68 20.08 12.48
CA LEU A 106 7.85 20.89 12.11
C LEU A 106 7.83 22.25 12.78
N GLY A 107 6.66 22.86 12.91
CA GLY A 107 6.48 24.15 13.58
C GLY A 107 6.58 24.06 15.10
N VAL A 108 6.12 22.96 15.68
CA VAL A 108 6.05 22.77 17.15
C VAL A 108 7.34 22.20 17.71
N THR A 109 7.97 21.23 17.03
CA THR A 109 9.11 20.49 17.58
C THR A 109 10.44 20.76 16.88
N ARG A 110 10.41 21.36 15.72
CA ARG A 110 11.57 21.55 14.83
C ARG A 110 12.31 20.23 14.51
N GLY A 111 11.57 19.11 14.49
CA GLY A 111 12.11 17.79 14.21
C GLY A 111 12.78 17.08 15.39
N LEU A 112 12.72 17.63 16.59
CA LEU A 112 13.35 17.08 17.80
C LEU A 112 12.44 16.12 18.60
N GLY A 113 11.20 15.90 18.12
CA GLY A 113 10.24 15.05 18.81
C GLY A 113 9.39 15.79 19.84
N ALA A 114 8.35 15.11 20.32
CA ALA A 114 7.37 15.67 21.26
C ALA A 114 7.82 15.63 22.73
N VAL A 115 8.98 15.09 23.03
CA VAL A 115 9.62 15.01 24.35
C VAL A 115 8.63 14.65 25.47
N SER A 116 7.90 13.52 25.31
CA SER A 116 6.92 13.00 26.29
C SER A 116 5.73 13.93 26.60
N HIS A 117 5.43 14.90 25.75
CA HIS A 117 4.27 15.79 25.88
C HIS A 117 3.18 15.40 24.88
N PRO A 118 2.10 14.71 25.29
CA PRO A 118 1.04 14.30 24.38
C PRO A 118 0.33 15.46 23.65
N GLU A 119 0.18 16.60 24.29
CA GLU A 119 -0.37 17.81 23.69
C GLU A 119 0.46 18.32 22.50
N VAL A 120 1.77 18.16 22.55
CA VAL A 120 2.67 18.48 21.41
C VAL A 120 2.47 17.47 20.29
N GLY A 121 2.32 16.18 20.61
CA GLY A 121 2.00 15.15 19.63
C GLY A 121 0.67 15.40 18.93
N SER A 122 -0.34 15.79 19.68
CA SER A 122 -1.67 16.15 19.16
C SER A 122 -1.59 17.34 18.21
N ALA A 123 -0.96 18.43 18.65
CA ALA A 123 -0.77 19.64 17.83
C ALA A 123 0.06 19.34 16.55
N ALA A 124 1.07 18.50 16.67
CA ALA A 124 1.89 18.07 15.55
C ALA A 124 1.10 17.31 14.48
N ALA A 125 0.17 16.45 14.87
CA ALA A 125 -0.71 15.75 13.94
C ALA A 125 -1.73 16.69 13.28
N GLU A 126 -2.27 17.64 14.04
CA GLU A 126 -3.20 18.65 13.49
C GLU A 126 -2.52 19.54 12.42
N GLU A 127 -1.23 19.86 12.55
CA GLU A 127 -0.48 20.64 11.53
C GLU A 127 -0.48 19.96 10.16
N VAL A 128 -0.50 18.64 10.10
CA VAL A 128 -0.40 17.83 8.88
C VAL A 128 -1.65 17.01 8.61
N ILE A 129 -2.79 17.44 9.15
CA ILE A 129 -4.04 16.67 9.06
C ILE A 129 -4.47 16.41 7.62
N ASP A 130 -4.23 17.34 6.72
CA ASP A 130 -4.56 17.19 5.31
C ASP A 130 -3.68 16.14 4.64
N GLU A 131 -2.39 16.10 4.95
CA GLU A 131 -1.48 15.06 4.47
C GLU A 131 -1.89 13.67 5.01
N ILE A 132 -2.27 13.59 6.27
CA ILE A 132 -2.78 12.35 6.88
C ILE A 132 -4.03 11.87 6.14
N ARG A 133 -4.97 12.76 5.85
CA ARG A 133 -6.18 12.44 5.08
C ARG A 133 -5.86 12.00 3.67
N ASP A 134 -4.92 12.63 3.00
CA ASP A 134 -4.48 12.24 1.67
C ASP A 134 -3.91 10.81 1.65
N GLN A 135 -3.12 10.45 2.66
CA GLN A 135 -2.58 9.09 2.80
C GLN A 135 -3.65 8.03 3.06
N LEU A 136 -4.74 8.39 3.72
CA LEU A 136 -5.87 7.51 4.04
C LEU A 136 -6.95 7.49 2.95
N SER A 137 -6.84 8.35 1.94
CA SER A 137 -7.88 8.47 0.91
C SER A 137 -8.07 7.18 0.12
N GLY A 138 -9.30 6.70 0.08
CA GLY A 138 -9.67 5.46 -0.60
C GLY A 138 -9.45 4.18 0.20
N ASP A 139 -9.03 4.29 1.44
CA ASP A 139 -8.89 3.14 2.32
C ASP A 139 -10.25 2.66 2.85
N HIS A 140 -10.35 1.35 3.04
CA HIS A 140 -11.51 0.71 3.64
C HIS A 140 -11.31 0.48 5.14
N MET A 141 -10.06 0.23 5.54
CA MET A 141 -9.67 -0.07 6.91
C MET A 141 -8.31 0.52 7.23
N CYS A 142 -8.17 1.04 8.45
CA CYS A 142 -6.91 1.56 8.96
C CYS A 142 -6.62 0.98 10.35
N PHE A 143 -5.45 0.37 10.48
CA PHE A 143 -4.88 0.01 11.78
C PHE A 143 -3.93 1.11 12.22
N ILE A 144 -4.14 1.63 13.42
CA ILE A 144 -3.26 2.65 14.01
C ILE A 144 -2.49 2.00 15.15
N THR A 145 -1.19 1.84 14.95
CA THR A 145 -0.30 1.30 15.99
C THR A 145 0.55 2.40 16.60
N ALA A 146 0.53 2.50 17.92
CA ALA A 146 1.26 3.53 18.64
C ALA A 146 1.70 3.03 20.02
N GLY A 147 2.91 3.43 20.43
CA GLY A 147 3.34 3.22 21.80
C GLY A 147 2.68 4.26 22.71
N MET A 148 2.02 3.80 23.77
CA MET A 148 1.43 4.67 24.80
C MET A 148 2.46 5.07 25.85
N GLY A 149 2.26 6.21 26.49
CA GLY A 149 3.14 6.76 27.51
C GLY A 149 4.22 7.71 26.98
N GLY A 150 4.42 7.79 25.67
CA GLY A 150 5.27 8.82 25.04
C GLY A 150 4.46 10.06 24.63
N GLY A 151 5.14 11.03 24.03
CA GLY A 151 4.49 12.26 23.56
C GLY A 151 3.79 12.06 22.22
N THR A 152 4.53 11.65 21.20
CA THR A 152 4.03 11.60 19.82
C THR A 152 2.93 10.58 19.66
N GLY A 153 3.15 9.30 20.01
CA GLY A 153 2.16 8.24 19.83
C GLY A 153 0.88 8.50 20.62
N THR A 154 1.03 8.85 21.90
CA THR A 154 -0.11 9.12 22.81
C THR A 154 -0.96 10.29 22.32
N GLY A 155 -0.33 11.35 21.85
CA GLY A 155 -1.03 12.57 21.43
C GLY A 155 -1.57 12.51 19.99
N ALA A 156 -0.77 12.00 19.06
CA ALA A 156 -1.11 12.01 17.63
C ALA A 156 -2.08 10.88 17.21
N ALA A 157 -1.98 9.69 17.81
CA ALA A 157 -2.82 8.56 17.43
C ALA A 157 -4.32 8.85 17.51
N PRO A 158 -4.85 9.52 18.57
CA PRO A 158 -6.26 9.89 18.62
C PRO A 158 -6.68 10.86 17.51
N VAL A 159 -5.82 11.78 17.12
CA VAL A 159 -6.08 12.75 16.04
C VAL A 159 -6.19 12.01 14.71
N ILE A 160 -5.26 11.12 14.41
CA ILE A 160 -5.26 10.30 13.20
C ILE A 160 -6.48 9.37 13.17
N ALA A 161 -6.79 8.74 14.30
CA ALA A 161 -7.96 7.86 14.42
C ALA A 161 -9.28 8.60 14.15
N ARG A 162 -9.40 9.82 14.66
CA ARG A 162 -10.57 10.66 14.40
C ARG A 162 -10.68 11.02 12.93
N ALA A 163 -9.56 11.42 12.30
CA ALA A 163 -9.52 11.74 10.88
C ALA A 163 -9.95 10.55 10.02
N ALA A 164 -9.42 9.35 10.28
CA ALA A 164 -9.79 8.14 9.57
C ALA A 164 -11.29 7.81 9.73
N ARG A 165 -11.80 7.88 10.96
CA ARG A 165 -13.22 7.64 11.24
C ARG A 165 -14.12 8.65 10.55
N ASP A 166 -13.76 9.93 10.54
CA ASP A 166 -14.53 11.00 9.90
C ASP A 166 -14.58 10.84 8.37
N MET A 167 -13.62 10.12 7.79
CA MET A 167 -13.59 9.70 6.37
C MET A 167 -14.40 8.42 6.09
N GLY A 168 -15.06 7.84 7.10
CA GLY A 168 -15.81 6.60 6.96
C GLY A 168 -14.96 5.33 6.90
N ILE A 169 -13.69 5.40 7.32
CA ILE A 169 -12.76 4.27 7.32
C ILE A 169 -12.92 3.48 8.62
N LEU A 170 -13.03 2.14 8.51
CA LEU A 170 -13.00 1.28 9.68
C LEU A 170 -11.64 1.40 10.37
N THR A 171 -11.64 1.88 11.61
CA THR A 171 -10.41 2.24 12.32
C THR A 171 -10.22 1.36 13.55
N VAL A 172 -9.04 0.76 13.66
CA VAL A 172 -8.64 -0.11 14.77
C VAL A 172 -7.36 0.41 15.39
N GLY A 173 -7.36 0.67 16.70
CA GLY A 173 -6.17 1.03 17.47
C GLY A 173 -5.50 -0.21 18.07
N VAL A 174 -4.18 -0.22 18.05
CA VAL A 174 -3.31 -1.29 18.57
C VAL A 174 -2.19 -0.69 19.42
#